data_c64c81b709cdc06f62265a3b28a45b82
#
_entry.id   c64c81b709cdc06f62265a3b28a45b82
#
_cell.length_a   1.000
_cell.length_b   1.000
_cell.length_c   1.000
_cell.angle_alpha   90.00
_cell.angle_beta   90.00
_cell.angle_gamma   90.00
#
_symmetry.space_group_name_H-M   'P 1'
#
loop_
_entity.id
_entity.type
_entity.pdbx_description
1 polymer ?
#
loop_
_entity_poly.entity_id
_entity_poly.type
_entity_poly.pdbx_seq_one_letter_code
_entity_poly.pdbx_strand_id
1 'polypeptide(L)'
;MKIKLVKLNNISNYEQWLQQTVSSLDLSSGLSANLLNLLHERDALGSVQISEHVIMPHIVTHEITESIVIVSQLIKPVSYFASNGINTAIYIFSYPADSSIISLVNCLVDEKIISSLQDPTLSSKELEKLFNLSVGEKDAF
;
A
#
# COMPACT_ATOMS: atom_id res chain seq x y z
N MET A 1 -13.38 -1.37 4.52
CA MET A 1 -11.97 -1.15 4.12
C MET A 1 -11.16 -0.82 5.36
N LYS A 2 -10.09 -1.56 5.57
CA LYS A 2 -9.16 -1.34 6.68
C LYS A 2 -7.96 -0.55 6.17
N ILE A 3 -7.59 0.51 6.88
CA ILE A 3 -6.48 1.39 6.49
C ILE A 3 -5.41 1.33 7.58
N LYS A 4 -4.16 1.18 7.18
CA LYS A 4 -3.04 1.10 8.12
C LYS A 4 -1.86 1.92 7.61
N LEU A 5 -1.21 2.62 8.53
CA LEU A 5 0.07 3.31 8.30
C LEU A 5 1.17 2.53 9.02
N VAL A 6 2.23 2.20 8.30
CA VAL A 6 3.38 1.49 8.84
C VAL A 6 4.62 2.30 8.52
N LYS A 7 5.41 2.61 9.55
CA LYS A 7 6.69 3.31 9.39
C LYS A 7 7.80 2.37 9.86
N LEU A 8 8.71 2.04 8.94
CA LEU A 8 9.76 1.08 9.19
C LEU A 8 11.15 1.72 9.07
N ASN A 9 12.05 1.29 9.94
CA ASN A 9 13.46 1.62 9.86
C ASN A 9 14.27 0.32 9.83
N ASN A 10 15.58 0.41 9.55
CA ASN A 10 16.47 -0.74 9.46
C ASN A 10 16.05 -1.78 8.41
N ILE A 11 15.44 -1.33 7.33
CA ILE A 11 15.10 -2.17 6.18
C ILE A 11 16.25 -2.11 5.18
N SER A 12 16.81 -3.28 4.84
CA SER A 12 18.00 -3.38 4.00
C SER A 12 17.68 -3.54 2.51
N ASN A 13 16.52 -4.10 2.18
CA ASN A 13 16.15 -4.39 0.80
C ASN A 13 14.64 -4.50 0.63
N TYR A 14 14.20 -4.56 -0.62
CA TYR A 14 12.78 -4.64 -0.98
C TYR A 14 12.10 -5.88 -0.39
N GLU A 15 12.71 -7.05 -0.45
CA GLU A 15 12.11 -8.28 0.08
C GLU A 15 11.85 -8.20 1.59
N GLN A 16 12.80 -7.66 2.34
CA GLN A 16 12.60 -7.42 3.77
C GLN A 16 11.46 -6.45 4.03
N TRP A 17 11.31 -5.43 3.19
CA TRP A 17 10.22 -4.48 3.29
C TRP A 17 8.85 -5.14 3.11
N LEU A 18 8.70 -5.98 2.08
CA LEU A 18 7.47 -6.76 1.87
C LEU A 18 7.12 -7.60 3.10
N GLN A 19 8.10 -8.35 3.59
CA GLN A 19 7.91 -9.25 4.73
C GLN A 19 7.51 -8.51 6.00
N GLN A 20 8.19 -7.42 6.31
CA GLN A 20 7.89 -6.62 7.50
C GLN A 20 6.53 -5.94 7.40
N THR A 21 6.16 -5.45 6.23
CA THR A 21 4.86 -4.83 6.03
C THR A 21 3.73 -5.83 6.21
N VAL A 22 3.81 -7.00 5.58
CA VAL A 22 2.79 -8.05 5.73
C VAL A 22 2.73 -8.55 7.18
N SER A 23 3.88 -8.73 7.83
CA SER A 23 3.96 -9.13 9.23
C SER A 23 3.25 -8.15 10.16
N SER A 24 3.24 -6.86 9.83
CA SER A 24 2.58 -5.83 10.64
C SER A 24 1.05 -5.96 10.69
N LEU A 25 0.46 -6.79 9.82
CA LEU A 25 -0.99 -6.97 9.76
C LEU A 25 -1.53 -7.96 10.80
N ASP A 26 -0.67 -8.68 11.51
CA ASP A 26 -1.04 -9.69 12.51
C ASP A 26 -2.03 -10.74 11.98
N LEU A 27 -1.86 -11.15 10.73
CA LEU A 27 -2.66 -12.19 10.10
C LEU A 27 -2.12 -13.58 10.48
N SER A 28 -2.92 -14.62 10.22
CA SER A 28 -2.43 -15.99 10.37
C SER A 28 -1.19 -16.21 9.49
N SER A 29 -0.31 -17.13 9.88
CA SER A 29 0.90 -17.43 9.12
C SER A 29 0.59 -17.92 7.70
N GLY A 30 -0.48 -18.70 7.55
CA GLY A 30 -0.94 -19.17 6.23
C GLY A 30 -1.39 -18.05 5.32
N LEU A 31 -2.22 -17.11 5.84
CA LEU A 31 -2.68 -15.97 5.06
C LEU A 31 -1.53 -15.02 4.72
N SER A 32 -0.64 -14.75 5.67
CA SER A 32 0.54 -13.91 5.42
C SER A 32 1.42 -14.48 4.30
N ALA A 33 1.66 -15.80 4.32
CA ALA A 33 2.44 -16.48 3.27
C ALA A 33 1.76 -16.36 1.91
N ASN A 34 0.44 -16.51 1.86
CA ASN A 34 -0.32 -16.41 0.61
C ASN A 34 -0.29 -14.99 0.04
N LEU A 35 -0.42 -13.97 0.89
CA LEU A 35 -0.33 -12.57 0.44
C LEU A 35 1.07 -12.25 -0.09
N LEU A 36 2.12 -12.73 0.56
CA LEU A 36 3.50 -12.57 0.07
C LEU A 36 3.69 -13.23 -1.30
N ASN A 37 3.15 -14.45 -1.48
CA ASN A 37 3.22 -15.13 -2.77
C ASN A 37 2.52 -14.34 -3.88
N LEU A 38 1.35 -13.76 -3.58
CA LEU A 38 0.62 -12.93 -4.55
C LEU A 38 1.40 -11.67 -4.91
N LEU A 39 2.08 -11.05 -3.93
CA LEU A 39 2.95 -9.90 -4.19
C LEU A 39 4.13 -10.29 -5.08
N HIS A 40 4.77 -11.44 -4.83
CA HIS A 40 5.86 -11.94 -5.66
C HIS A 40 5.38 -12.23 -7.09
N GLU A 41 4.22 -12.85 -7.25
CA GLU A 41 3.62 -13.09 -8.57
C GLU A 41 3.35 -11.79 -9.32
N ARG A 42 2.86 -10.76 -8.62
CA ARG A 42 2.62 -9.46 -9.23
C ARG A 42 3.93 -8.80 -9.68
N ASP A 43 4.98 -8.86 -8.87
CA ASP A 43 6.29 -8.32 -9.23
C ASP A 43 6.91 -9.03 -10.43
N ALA A 44 6.63 -10.32 -10.60
CA ALA A 44 7.09 -11.08 -11.77
C ALA A 44 6.47 -10.58 -13.08
N LEU A 45 5.34 -9.89 -13.03
CA LEU A 45 4.69 -9.28 -14.19
C LEU A 45 5.26 -7.92 -14.58
N GLY A 46 6.05 -7.31 -13.70
CA GLY A 46 6.67 -6.01 -13.93
C GLY A 46 6.51 -5.05 -12.78
N SER A 47 7.12 -3.86 -12.91
CA SER A 47 7.13 -2.83 -11.88
C SER A 47 5.72 -2.28 -11.59
N VAL A 48 5.46 -2.02 -10.32
CA VAL A 48 4.25 -1.32 -9.84
C VAL A 48 4.56 0.12 -9.41
N GLN A 49 5.67 0.67 -9.86
CA GLN A 49 6.08 2.04 -9.55
C GLN A 49 5.11 3.04 -10.19
N ILE A 50 4.66 4.01 -9.41
CA ILE A 50 3.71 5.04 -9.87
C ILE A 50 4.30 6.46 -9.84
N SER A 51 5.39 6.66 -9.11
CA SER A 51 6.13 7.92 -9.10
C SER A 51 7.58 7.66 -8.74
N GLU A 52 8.40 8.70 -8.68
CA GLU A 52 9.84 8.57 -8.44
C GLU A 52 10.19 7.76 -7.19
N HIS A 53 9.38 7.90 -6.12
CA HIS A 53 9.68 7.29 -4.82
C HIS A 53 8.60 6.33 -4.32
N VAL A 54 7.57 6.05 -5.13
CA VAL A 54 6.37 5.35 -4.67
C VAL A 54 6.05 4.16 -5.56
N ILE A 55 5.73 3.03 -4.91
CA ILE A 55 5.14 1.86 -5.55
C ILE A 55 3.72 1.63 -5.03
N MET A 56 2.88 1.02 -5.86
CA MET A 56 1.49 0.71 -5.49
C MET A 56 1.11 -0.71 -5.93
N PRO A 57 1.50 -1.73 -5.15
CA PRO A 57 1.08 -3.11 -5.44
C PRO A 57 -0.40 -3.31 -5.14
N HIS A 58 -1.16 -3.72 -6.14
CA HIS A 58 -2.59 -3.98 -6.00
C HIS A 58 -2.88 -5.45 -6.29
N ILE A 59 -3.37 -6.16 -5.28
CA ILE A 59 -3.70 -7.58 -5.33
C ILE A 59 -5.19 -7.75 -5.04
N VAL A 60 -5.88 -8.53 -5.89
CA VAL A 60 -7.29 -8.89 -5.69
C VAL A 60 -7.34 -10.34 -5.22
N THR A 61 -8.00 -10.60 -4.09
CA THR A 61 -8.06 -11.95 -3.51
C THR A 61 -9.31 -12.18 -2.69
N HIS A 62 -9.84 -13.41 -2.75
CA HIS A 62 -10.95 -13.86 -1.88
C HIS A 62 -10.48 -14.30 -0.50
N GLU A 63 -9.18 -14.37 -0.24
CA GLU A 63 -8.63 -14.91 1.01
C GLU A 63 -8.78 -13.97 2.21
N ILE A 64 -9.10 -12.71 1.96
CA ILE A 64 -9.37 -11.71 3.00
C ILE A 64 -10.88 -11.50 3.13
N THR A 65 -11.35 -11.08 4.31
CA THR A 65 -12.76 -10.81 4.58
C THR A 65 -13.17 -9.37 4.24
N GLU A 66 -12.22 -8.47 4.24
CA GLU A 66 -12.40 -7.07 3.82
C GLU A 66 -11.14 -6.57 3.15
N SER A 67 -11.26 -5.54 2.33
CA SER A 67 -10.11 -4.94 1.68
C SER A 67 -9.22 -4.22 2.69
N ILE A 68 -7.90 -4.27 2.45
CA ILE A 68 -6.88 -3.69 3.32
C ILE A 68 -6.00 -2.78 2.47
N VAL A 69 -5.80 -1.56 2.95
CA VAL A 69 -4.88 -0.60 2.34
C VAL A 69 -3.81 -0.24 3.36
N ILE A 70 -2.55 -0.41 2.97
CA ILE A 70 -1.41 -0.12 3.84
C ILE A 70 -0.53 0.91 3.16
N VAL A 71 -0.29 2.03 3.82
CA VAL A 71 0.79 2.94 3.42
C VAL A 71 1.99 2.62 4.29
N SER A 72 3.07 2.17 3.65
CA SER A 72 4.31 1.78 4.32
C SER A 72 5.42 2.74 3.92
N GLN A 73 6.04 3.36 4.91
CA GLN A 73 7.10 4.35 4.71
C GLN A 73 8.43 3.85 5.27
N LEU A 74 9.50 4.11 4.53
CA LEU A 74 10.86 3.83 4.97
C LEU A 74 11.60 5.14 5.25
N ILE A 75 12.47 5.13 6.27
CA ILE A 75 13.39 6.23 6.54
C ILE A 75 14.47 6.28 5.46
N LYS A 76 15.03 5.10 5.09
CA LYS A 76 16.02 4.99 4.02
C LYS A 76 15.41 4.29 2.81
N PRO A 77 15.54 4.84 1.61
CA PRO A 77 15.01 4.22 0.41
C PRO A 77 15.70 2.90 0.08
N VAL A 78 15.00 2.07 -0.67
CA VAL A 78 15.52 0.80 -1.19
C VAL A 78 15.49 0.79 -2.70
N SER A 79 16.26 -0.13 -3.29
CA SER A 79 16.21 -0.38 -4.74
C SER A 79 15.02 -1.27 -5.08
N TYR A 80 14.35 -0.93 -6.17
CA TYR A 80 13.22 -1.68 -6.69
C TYR A 80 13.25 -1.59 -8.23
N PHE A 81 13.42 -2.74 -8.91
CA PHE A 81 13.68 -2.76 -10.36
C PHE A 81 14.82 -1.78 -10.70
N ALA A 82 14.63 -0.89 -11.66
CA ALA A 82 15.65 0.08 -12.08
C ALA A 82 15.71 1.35 -11.20
N SER A 83 14.86 1.44 -10.18
CA SER A 83 14.79 2.61 -9.30
C SER A 83 15.54 2.37 -7.99
N ASN A 84 16.31 3.36 -7.53
CA ASN A 84 17.11 3.28 -6.30
C ASN A 84 16.53 4.09 -5.14
N GLY A 85 15.44 4.76 -5.33
CA GLY A 85 14.93 5.75 -4.37
C GLY A 85 13.52 5.47 -3.86
N ILE A 86 13.07 4.22 -3.80
CA ILE A 86 11.71 3.90 -3.35
C ILE A 86 11.67 3.90 -1.83
N ASN A 87 10.82 4.74 -1.24
CA ASN A 87 10.67 4.86 0.20
C ASN A 87 9.21 4.80 0.68
N THR A 88 8.24 4.73 -0.23
CA THR A 88 6.83 4.67 0.11
C THR A 88 6.14 3.62 -0.74
N ALA A 89 5.35 2.77 -0.10
CA ALA A 89 4.54 1.76 -0.79
C ALA A 89 3.09 1.86 -0.34
N ILE A 90 2.19 1.79 -1.32
CA ILE A 90 0.76 1.73 -1.08
C ILE A 90 0.31 0.33 -1.46
N TYR A 91 0.17 -0.55 -0.45
CA TYR A 91 -0.30 -1.91 -0.67
C TYR A 91 -1.82 -1.93 -0.64
N ILE A 92 -2.42 -2.46 -1.69
CA ILE A 92 -3.87 -2.60 -1.77
C ILE A 92 -4.19 -4.08 -1.93
N PHE A 93 -4.78 -4.67 -0.88
CA PHE A 93 -5.33 -6.02 -0.91
C PHE A 93 -6.84 -5.88 -1.01
N SER A 94 -7.39 -6.07 -2.20
CA SER A 94 -8.82 -5.87 -2.46
C SER A 94 -9.59 -7.16 -2.34
N TYR A 95 -10.71 -7.13 -1.63
CA TYR A 95 -11.75 -8.11 -1.84
C TYR A 95 -12.38 -7.86 -3.23
N PRO A 96 -12.73 -8.90 -4.00
CA PRO A 96 -13.26 -8.71 -5.37
C PRO A 96 -14.48 -7.80 -5.42
N ALA A 97 -14.53 -6.93 -6.43
CA ALA A 97 -15.62 -5.99 -6.69
C ALA A 97 -15.92 -4.99 -5.55
N ASP A 98 -14.91 -4.65 -4.75
CA ASP A 98 -15.05 -3.64 -3.70
C ASP A 98 -15.05 -2.23 -4.30
N SER A 99 -16.22 -1.59 -4.32
CA SER A 99 -16.38 -0.25 -4.89
C SER A 99 -15.60 0.83 -4.14
N SER A 100 -15.39 0.66 -2.83
CA SER A 100 -14.57 1.58 -2.02
C SER A 100 -13.13 1.62 -2.52
N ILE A 101 -12.57 0.46 -2.90
CA ILE A 101 -11.22 0.37 -3.44
C ILE A 101 -11.14 1.01 -4.83
N ILE A 102 -12.14 0.82 -5.68
CA ILE A 102 -12.18 1.45 -7.00
C ILE A 102 -12.14 2.97 -6.86
N SER A 103 -12.94 3.51 -5.95
CA SER A 103 -12.95 4.95 -5.65
C SER A 103 -11.61 5.44 -5.13
N LEU A 104 -10.98 4.69 -4.21
CA LEU A 104 -9.67 5.02 -3.66
C LEU A 104 -8.59 5.05 -4.74
N VAL A 105 -8.51 4.02 -5.58
CA VAL A 105 -7.51 3.94 -6.65
C VAL A 105 -7.66 5.12 -7.60
N ASN A 106 -8.88 5.51 -7.93
CA ASN A 106 -9.13 6.68 -8.77
C ASN A 106 -8.65 7.99 -8.13
N CYS A 107 -8.69 8.09 -6.80
CA CYS A 107 -8.17 9.26 -6.08
C CYS A 107 -6.64 9.26 -6.02
N LEU A 108 -6.00 8.10 -6.04
CA LEU A 108 -4.55 7.97 -5.95
C LEU A 108 -3.81 8.39 -7.23
N VAL A 109 -4.51 8.79 -8.28
CA VAL A 109 -3.89 9.44 -9.45
C VAL A 109 -3.57 10.91 -9.18
N ASP A 110 -4.09 11.49 -8.11
CA ASP A 110 -3.81 12.89 -7.72
C ASP A 110 -2.41 13.00 -7.11
N GLU A 111 -1.54 13.78 -7.75
CA GLU A 111 -0.16 13.99 -7.31
C GLU A 111 -0.08 14.59 -5.90
N LYS A 112 -1.05 15.41 -5.50
CA LYS A 112 -1.09 16.01 -4.16
C LYS A 112 -1.30 14.95 -3.09
N ILE A 113 -2.17 13.99 -3.35
CA ILE A 113 -2.41 12.87 -2.43
C ILE A 113 -1.15 12.00 -2.34
N ILE A 114 -0.56 11.63 -3.46
CA ILE A 114 0.68 10.85 -3.49
C ILE A 114 1.80 11.57 -2.72
N SER A 115 1.93 12.88 -2.89
CA SER A 115 2.92 13.68 -2.15
C SER A 115 2.65 13.65 -0.65
N SER A 116 1.39 13.76 -0.22
CA SER A 116 1.03 13.70 1.20
C SER A 116 1.35 12.34 1.82
N LEU A 117 1.20 11.25 1.07
CA LEU A 117 1.50 9.90 1.54
C LEU A 117 2.99 9.65 1.74
N GLN A 118 3.85 10.48 1.16
CA GLN A 118 5.31 10.41 1.31
C GLN A 118 5.82 11.24 2.49
N ASP A 119 4.97 12.05 3.10
CA ASP A 119 5.38 12.92 4.20
C ASP A 119 5.77 12.07 5.42
N PRO A 120 7.01 12.16 5.91
CA PRO A 120 7.44 11.38 7.06
C PRO A 120 6.73 11.75 8.36
N THR A 121 6.06 12.90 8.41
CA THR A 121 5.26 13.32 9.58
C THR A 121 3.81 12.87 9.52
N LEU A 122 3.41 12.18 8.44
CA LEU A 122 2.05 11.66 8.30
C LEU A 122 1.67 10.80 9.51
N SER A 123 0.48 11.03 10.08
CA SER A 123 -0.08 10.22 11.16
C SER A 123 -1.16 9.28 10.62
N SER A 124 -1.47 8.23 11.38
CA SER A 124 -2.56 7.31 11.05
C SER A 124 -3.90 8.04 10.91
N LYS A 125 -4.15 9.00 11.79
CA LYS A 125 -5.37 9.81 11.78
C LYS A 125 -5.47 10.68 10.52
N GLU A 126 -4.36 11.29 10.12
CA GLU A 126 -4.30 12.09 8.89
C GLU A 126 -4.50 11.22 7.64
N LEU A 127 -3.91 10.02 7.63
CA LEU A 127 -4.08 9.07 6.54
C LEU A 127 -5.54 8.64 6.39
N GLU A 128 -6.18 8.26 7.50
CA GLU A 128 -7.60 7.91 7.50
C GLU A 128 -8.46 9.05 6.98
N LYS A 129 -8.16 10.28 7.41
CA LYS A 129 -8.87 11.47 6.97
C LYS A 129 -8.71 11.71 5.47
N LEU A 130 -7.51 11.58 4.93
CA LEU A 130 -7.26 11.70 3.49
C LEU A 130 -8.09 10.70 2.69
N PHE A 131 -8.10 9.44 3.11
CA PHE A 131 -8.79 8.37 2.39
C PHE A 131 -10.31 8.46 2.56
N ASN A 132 -10.79 8.79 3.73
CA ASN A 132 -12.22 8.93 3.99
C ASN A 132 -12.81 10.13 3.25
N LEU A 133 -12.10 11.26 3.16
CA LEU A 133 -12.52 12.40 2.36
C LEU A 133 -12.59 12.06 0.88
N SER A 134 -11.60 11.33 0.38
CA SER A 134 -11.53 10.93 -1.03
C SER A 134 -12.67 9.99 -1.43
N VAL A 135 -13.02 9.05 -0.55
CA VAL A 135 -14.14 8.11 -0.76
C VAL A 135 -15.47 8.77 -0.44
N GLY A 136 -15.54 9.54 0.65
CA GLY A 136 -16.77 10.17 1.14
C GLY A 136 -17.34 11.26 0.23
N GLU A 137 -16.50 12.01 -0.49
CA GLU A 137 -16.94 13.00 -1.46
C GLU A 137 -17.79 12.38 -2.58
N LYS A 138 -17.54 11.14 -2.94
CA LYS A 138 -18.32 10.42 -3.95
C LYS A 138 -19.63 9.88 -3.39
N ASP A 139 -19.66 9.55 -2.11
CA ASP A 139 -20.83 9.01 -1.44
C ASP A 139 -21.82 10.12 -1.02
N ALA A 140 -21.36 11.38 -0.99
CA ALA A 140 -22.19 12.54 -0.64
C ALA A 140 -23.11 12.98 -1.79
N PHE A 141 -22.94 12.40 -2.95
CA PHE A 141 -23.72 12.69 -4.14
C PHE A 141 -24.39 11.44 -4.68
#